data_d4af814f63fe262f28e4a24b34253352
#
_entry.id   d4af814f63fe262f28e4a24b34253352
#
_cell.length_a   1.000
_cell.length_b   1.000
_cell.length_c   1.000
_cell.angle_alpha   90.00
_cell.angle_beta   90.00
_cell.angle_gamma   90.00
#
_symmetry.space_group_name_H-M   'P 1'
#
loop_
_entity.id
_entity.type
_entity.pdbx_description
1 polymer ?
#
loop_
_entity_poly.entity_id
_entity_poly.type
_entity_poly.pdbx_seq_one_letter_code
_entity_poly.pdbx_strand_id
1 'polypeptide(L)'
;MRRELSCTALIVAAVLLGGCGSGQEAVDTTTLTTAKEARPEYAGKPTPTFPRQLHLSFDGQMSPAEAAIQMAVTKGYFRDVGLTVFTGIPVWPRRPVRYLTSYADDIAVAQQPQVALAKDHGAKIVAVGSLVSRPTAALIWLKGSGIRSIADLKGKTIAAPGIPYQDEILETILERAGVNPEDVEVKHVGYKLMPALLHGKADAIFGGSWNVEGVTLRKRGLNPVIKRVQKLGVPSYDETMIVTRSDRAAREPQVVRKFMTALQRGVAAVRNNPRLAAKVLESSPHEFRTSRGEMEAQVRATLPLLSQTADIEPDQAAELLTWMHAKGMIQRQLPASELFTDQYLSAGG
;
A
#
# COMPACT_ATOMS: atom_id res chain seq x y z
N MET A 1 -34.83 44.82 11.49
CA MET A 1 -35.79 45.02 10.35
C MET A 1 -36.00 43.67 9.68
N ARG A 2 -37.22 43.15 9.84
CA ARG A 2 -37.67 41.87 9.25
C ARG A 2 -37.84 42.02 7.74
N ARG A 3 -37.58 40.94 6.99
CA ARG A 3 -38.37 40.59 5.78
C ARG A 3 -38.27 39.08 5.55
N GLU A 4 -39.37 38.44 5.86
CA GLU A 4 -39.75 37.13 5.35
C GLU A 4 -40.24 37.26 3.90
N LEU A 5 -40.02 36.24 3.08
CA LEU A 5 -40.75 36.06 1.83
C LEU A 5 -41.06 34.59 1.62
N SER A 6 -42.36 34.37 1.53
CA SER A 6 -43.12 33.13 1.49
C SER A 6 -42.93 32.28 0.23
N CYS A 7 -43.15 30.98 0.44
CA CYS A 7 -43.44 29.95 -0.57
C CYS A 7 -44.73 30.24 -1.33
N THR A 8 -44.77 29.90 -2.62
CA THR A 8 -46.01 29.66 -3.37
C THR A 8 -45.90 28.33 -4.11
N ALA A 9 -46.74 27.39 -3.72
CA ALA A 9 -46.97 26.12 -4.41
C ALA A 9 -47.97 26.30 -5.52
N LEU A 10 -47.71 25.75 -6.68
CA LEU A 10 -48.62 25.67 -7.79
C LEU A 10 -49.12 24.23 -7.98
N ILE A 11 -50.41 24.04 -7.69
CA ILE A 11 -51.17 22.83 -7.99
C ILE A 11 -51.74 22.98 -9.39
N VAL A 12 -51.50 22.02 -10.27
CA VAL A 12 -52.22 21.92 -11.56
C VAL A 12 -53.13 20.69 -11.49
N ALA A 13 -54.40 20.96 -11.58
CA ALA A 13 -55.48 19.99 -11.68
C ALA A 13 -55.66 19.54 -13.14
N ALA A 14 -55.74 18.26 -13.40
CA ALA A 14 -56.13 17.70 -14.70
C ALA A 14 -57.58 17.24 -14.66
N VAL A 15 -58.31 17.68 -15.63
CA VAL A 15 -59.75 17.43 -15.86
C VAL A 15 -59.94 16.14 -16.66
N LEU A 16 -60.87 15.29 -16.20
CA LEU A 16 -61.37 14.08 -16.84
C LEU A 16 -62.56 14.44 -17.82
N LEU A 17 -62.54 13.83 -18.99
CA LEU A 17 -63.69 13.55 -19.83
C LEU A 17 -63.32 12.23 -20.55
N GLY A 18 -63.98 11.14 -20.40
CA GLY A 18 -65.36 10.71 -20.59
C GLY A 18 -65.46 9.99 -21.94
N GLY A 19 -65.58 8.62 -21.91
CA GLY A 19 -65.87 7.83 -23.09
C GLY A 19 -66.22 6.39 -22.68
N CYS A 20 -67.55 6.10 -22.71
CA CYS A 20 -68.12 4.78 -22.49
C CYS A 20 -67.77 3.80 -23.61
N GLY A 21 -67.41 2.55 -23.22
CA GLY A 21 -67.40 1.40 -24.13
C GLY A 21 -67.43 0.13 -23.29
N SER A 22 -68.65 -0.46 -23.23
CA SER A 22 -68.97 -1.71 -22.55
C SER A 22 -68.33 -2.92 -23.25
N GLY A 23 -67.61 -3.73 -22.49
CA GLY A 23 -67.10 -5.01 -22.93
C GLY A 23 -66.49 -5.73 -21.74
N GLN A 24 -67.37 -6.31 -20.92
CA GLN A 24 -66.98 -7.18 -19.81
C GLN A 24 -66.70 -8.58 -20.36
N GLU A 25 -65.49 -8.89 -20.76
CA GLU A 25 -65.11 -10.30 -20.93
C GLU A 25 -64.54 -10.78 -19.59
N ALA A 26 -65.25 -11.76 -19.02
CA ALA A 26 -64.82 -12.45 -17.82
C ALA A 26 -63.54 -13.22 -18.13
N VAL A 27 -62.43 -12.87 -17.50
CA VAL A 27 -61.21 -13.66 -17.55
C VAL A 27 -61.46 -14.89 -16.71
N ASP A 28 -61.57 -16.03 -17.38
CA ASP A 28 -61.69 -17.37 -16.80
C ASP A 28 -60.37 -17.72 -16.07
N THR A 29 -60.43 -17.72 -14.76
CA THR A 29 -59.29 -18.03 -13.86
C THR A 29 -59.04 -19.51 -13.70
N THR A 30 -59.50 -20.40 -14.61
CA THR A 30 -59.47 -21.84 -14.43
C THR A 30 -58.39 -22.58 -15.28
N THR A 31 -57.37 -21.89 -15.80
CA THR A 31 -56.28 -22.55 -16.53
C THR A 31 -54.90 -22.11 -16.08
N LEU A 32 -54.66 -22.03 -14.77
CA LEU A 32 -53.29 -22.14 -14.21
C LEU A 32 -52.95 -23.63 -14.00
N THR A 33 -53.12 -24.42 -15.04
CA THR A 33 -52.58 -25.76 -15.08
C THR A 33 -51.09 -25.66 -15.37
N THR A 34 -50.31 -25.85 -14.33
CA THR A 34 -48.98 -26.40 -14.30
C THR A 34 -48.36 -26.66 -15.68
N ALA A 35 -47.91 -25.65 -16.36
CA ALA A 35 -46.83 -25.77 -17.31
C ALA A 35 -45.54 -25.90 -16.48
N LYS A 36 -45.21 -27.14 -16.09
CA LYS A 36 -43.89 -27.53 -15.69
C LYS A 36 -43.06 -27.51 -16.99
N GLU A 37 -42.78 -26.32 -17.48
CA GLU A 37 -41.79 -26.15 -18.52
C GLU A 37 -40.48 -26.72 -18.00
N ALA A 38 -40.14 -27.87 -18.55
CA ALA A 38 -38.83 -28.47 -18.40
C ALA A 38 -37.81 -27.37 -18.79
N ARG A 39 -37.16 -26.76 -17.80
CA ARG A 39 -35.93 -26.01 -18.03
C ARG A 39 -35.05 -26.92 -18.84
N PRO A 40 -34.53 -26.51 -20.01
CA PRO A 40 -33.60 -27.32 -20.75
C PRO A 40 -32.47 -27.65 -19.77
N GLU A 41 -32.26 -28.95 -19.60
CA GLU A 41 -31.24 -29.51 -18.74
C GLU A 41 -29.89 -28.97 -19.23
N TYR A 42 -29.38 -27.95 -18.58
CA TYR A 42 -28.00 -27.48 -18.73
C TYR A 42 -27.09 -28.47 -18.04
N ALA A 43 -27.28 -29.73 -18.41
CA ALA A 43 -26.38 -30.81 -18.02
C ALA A 43 -25.06 -30.61 -18.80
N GLY A 44 -24.01 -30.19 -18.11
CA GLY A 44 -22.65 -30.47 -18.54
C GLY A 44 -21.78 -29.33 -19.07
N LYS A 45 -22.21 -28.08 -19.07
CA LYS A 45 -21.22 -27.00 -19.21
C LYS A 45 -20.83 -26.48 -17.82
N PRO A 46 -19.52 -26.53 -17.46
CA PRO A 46 -19.09 -25.95 -16.20
C PRO A 46 -19.55 -24.49 -16.18
N THR A 47 -20.25 -24.11 -15.13
CA THR A 47 -20.61 -22.70 -14.88
C THR A 47 -19.34 -21.87 -15.02
N PRO A 48 -19.30 -20.80 -15.84
CA PRO A 48 -18.12 -19.98 -15.96
C PRO A 48 -17.72 -19.48 -14.57
N THR A 49 -16.67 -20.02 -14.01
CA THR A 49 -16.10 -19.51 -12.75
C THR A 49 -15.39 -18.22 -13.10
N PHE A 50 -16.04 -17.10 -12.87
CA PHE A 50 -15.40 -15.80 -13.00
C PHE A 50 -14.22 -15.72 -12.02
N PRO A 51 -13.07 -15.19 -12.44
CA PRO A 51 -11.94 -14.99 -11.54
C PRO A 51 -12.37 -14.16 -10.32
N ARG A 52 -11.90 -14.56 -9.13
CA ARG A 52 -12.13 -13.78 -7.91
C ARG A 52 -11.45 -12.42 -8.04
N GLN A 53 -12.21 -11.34 -7.99
CA GLN A 53 -11.67 -9.97 -8.04
C GLN A 53 -11.14 -9.57 -6.67
N LEU A 54 -9.97 -8.93 -6.65
CA LEU A 54 -9.33 -8.37 -5.48
C LEU A 54 -8.87 -6.96 -5.76
N HIS A 55 -9.16 -6.05 -4.84
CA HIS A 55 -8.66 -4.68 -4.85
C HIS A 55 -7.45 -4.58 -3.92
N LEU A 56 -6.34 -4.06 -4.45
CA LEU A 56 -5.09 -3.88 -3.75
C LEU A 56 -4.67 -2.42 -3.77
N SER A 57 -4.44 -1.82 -2.60
CA SER A 57 -3.88 -0.48 -2.48
C SER A 57 -2.42 -0.49 -2.07
N PHE A 58 -1.65 0.42 -2.67
CA PHE A 58 -0.26 0.69 -2.31
C PHE A 58 -0.17 1.75 -1.21
N ASP A 59 0.92 1.71 -0.43
CA ASP A 59 1.16 2.66 0.65
C ASP A 59 1.48 4.08 0.15
N GLY A 60 2.01 4.19 -1.02
CA GLY A 60 2.49 5.47 -1.51
C GLY A 60 2.57 5.56 -3.02
N GLN A 61 3.48 6.40 -3.49
CA GLN A 61 3.87 6.36 -4.90
C GLN A 61 4.46 4.98 -5.19
N MET A 62 4.08 4.43 -6.34
CA MET A 62 4.65 3.15 -6.76
C MET A 62 6.18 3.26 -6.83
N SER A 63 6.85 2.26 -6.34
CA SER A 63 8.31 2.20 -6.25
C SER A 63 8.81 0.83 -6.72
N PRO A 64 10.11 0.62 -6.84
CA PRO A 64 10.65 -0.71 -7.12
C PRO A 64 10.23 -1.80 -6.11
N ALA A 65 9.76 -1.43 -4.91
CA ALA A 65 9.22 -2.38 -3.94
C ALA A 65 7.99 -3.13 -4.49
N GLU A 66 7.15 -2.45 -5.28
CA GLU A 66 5.92 -3.02 -5.85
C GLU A 66 6.14 -3.72 -7.20
N ALA A 67 7.38 -3.77 -7.69
CA ALA A 67 7.71 -4.38 -8.98
C ALA A 67 7.20 -5.82 -9.13
N ALA A 68 7.26 -6.61 -8.06
CA ALA A 68 6.80 -8.00 -8.06
C ALA A 68 5.29 -8.11 -8.25
N ILE A 69 4.51 -7.22 -7.64
CA ILE A 69 3.06 -7.16 -7.79
C ILE A 69 2.71 -6.80 -9.24
N GLN A 70 3.34 -5.76 -9.78
CA GLN A 70 3.11 -5.31 -11.16
C GLN A 70 3.55 -6.35 -12.20
N MET A 71 4.65 -7.06 -11.94
CA MET A 71 5.06 -8.18 -12.77
C MET A 71 4.05 -9.32 -12.72
N ALA A 72 3.51 -9.66 -11.55
CA ALA A 72 2.50 -10.70 -11.40
C ALA A 72 1.20 -10.34 -12.13
N VAL A 73 0.77 -9.07 -12.09
CA VAL A 73 -0.39 -8.57 -12.86
C VAL A 73 -0.11 -8.64 -14.36
N THR A 74 0.99 -8.06 -14.81
CA THR A 74 1.34 -7.97 -16.24
C THR A 74 1.57 -9.32 -16.88
N LYS A 75 2.23 -10.24 -16.18
CA LYS A 75 2.49 -11.61 -16.65
C LYS A 75 1.29 -12.56 -16.52
N GLY A 76 0.19 -12.10 -15.90
CA GLY A 76 -1.00 -12.90 -15.74
C GLY A 76 -0.93 -13.95 -14.63
N TYR A 77 0.08 -13.91 -13.74
CA TYR A 77 0.25 -14.92 -12.69
C TYR A 77 -0.92 -14.98 -11.72
N PHE A 78 -1.59 -13.86 -11.45
CA PHE A 78 -2.83 -13.87 -10.68
C PHE A 78 -3.96 -14.55 -11.45
N ARG A 79 -4.09 -14.33 -12.76
CA ARG A 79 -5.12 -14.97 -13.61
C ARG A 79 -4.92 -16.48 -13.68
N ASP A 80 -3.68 -16.95 -13.73
CA ASP A 80 -3.34 -18.38 -13.75
C ASP A 80 -3.89 -19.14 -12.53
N VAL A 81 -4.03 -18.44 -11.40
CA VAL A 81 -4.58 -19.01 -10.16
C VAL A 81 -6.05 -18.63 -9.92
N GLY A 82 -6.72 -18.06 -10.92
CA GLY A 82 -8.14 -17.67 -10.87
C GLY A 82 -8.41 -16.37 -10.10
N LEU A 83 -7.45 -15.44 -10.06
CA LEU A 83 -7.59 -14.14 -9.45
C LEU A 83 -7.49 -13.03 -10.50
N THR A 84 -8.27 -11.96 -10.32
CA THR A 84 -8.07 -10.68 -11.00
C THR A 84 -7.73 -9.63 -9.96
N VAL A 85 -6.53 -9.06 -10.02
CA VAL A 85 -6.06 -8.07 -9.05
C VAL A 85 -6.07 -6.70 -9.69
N PHE A 86 -6.86 -5.78 -9.10
CA PHE A 86 -6.88 -4.36 -9.45
C PHE A 86 -5.98 -3.62 -8.48
N THR A 87 -4.97 -2.93 -8.99
CA THR A 87 -4.03 -2.16 -8.17
C THR A 87 -4.37 -0.69 -8.22
N GLY A 88 -4.27 -0.01 -7.07
CA GLY A 88 -4.55 1.42 -6.95
C GLY A 88 -3.65 2.11 -5.94
N ILE A 89 -3.53 3.44 -6.10
CA ILE A 89 -2.89 4.30 -5.12
C ILE A 89 -4.00 5.11 -4.44
N PRO A 90 -4.17 4.99 -3.11
CA PRO A 90 -5.16 5.76 -2.38
C PRO A 90 -4.93 7.27 -2.53
N VAL A 91 -6.00 8.05 -2.49
CA VAL A 91 -5.93 9.51 -2.48
C VAL A 91 -5.25 9.98 -1.19
N TRP A 92 -4.46 11.03 -1.29
CA TRP A 92 -3.81 11.64 -0.11
C TRP A 92 -4.81 12.16 0.93
N PRO A 93 -4.57 11.98 2.25
CA PRO A 93 -3.47 11.26 2.88
C PRO A 93 -3.61 9.73 2.73
N ARG A 94 -2.58 9.10 2.17
CA ARG A 94 -2.61 7.69 1.82
C ARG A 94 -2.60 6.82 3.08
N ARG A 95 -3.65 6.03 3.25
CA ARG A 95 -3.86 5.18 4.42
C ARG A 95 -4.35 3.81 3.97
N PRO A 96 -3.48 2.95 3.40
CA PRO A 96 -3.89 1.66 2.84
C PRO A 96 -4.60 0.78 3.87
N VAL A 97 -4.13 0.78 5.13
CA VAL A 97 -4.79 0.05 6.22
C VAL A 97 -6.23 0.53 6.46
N ARG A 98 -6.50 1.84 6.30
CA ARG A 98 -7.87 2.37 6.44
C ARG A 98 -8.80 1.85 5.34
N TYR A 99 -8.30 1.70 4.11
CA TYR A 99 -9.09 1.12 3.02
C TYR A 99 -9.42 -0.36 3.26
N LEU A 100 -8.50 -1.11 3.89
CA LEU A 100 -8.80 -2.47 4.36
C LEU A 100 -9.91 -2.47 5.42
N THR A 101 -9.78 -1.65 6.47
CA THR A 101 -10.72 -1.63 7.59
C THR A 101 -12.10 -1.07 7.23
N SER A 102 -12.19 -0.25 6.19
CA SER A 102 -13.46 0.24 5.61
C SER A 102 -14.05 -0.70 4.55
N TYR A 103 -13.44 -1.86 4.30
CA TYR A 103 -13.85 -2.83 3.28
C TYR A 103 -13.80 -2.31 1.83
N ALA A 104 -13.11 -1.21 1.58
CA ALA A 104 -12.90 -0.69 0.24
C ALA A 104 -11.89 -1.53 -0.55
N ASP A 105 -10.88 -2.07 0.15
CA ASP A 105 -9.87 -2.94 -0.43
C ASP A 105 -9.84 -4.32 0.23
N ASP A 106 -9.27 -5.27 -0.48
CA ASP A 106 -9.10 -6.65 -0.05
C ASP A 106 -7.70 -6.91 0.50
N ILE A 107 -6.72 -6.25 -0.11
CA ILE A 107 -5.31 -6.35 0.22
C ILE A 107 -4.72 -4.93 0.24
N ALA A 108 -3.81 -4.69 1.16
CA ALA A 108 -3.00 -3.48 1.19
C ALA A 108 -1.52 -3.82 1.27
N VAL A 109 -0.72 -2.94 0.70
CA VAL A 109 0.72 -2.87 0.96
C VAL A 109 0.92 -1.87 2.08
N ALA A 110 1.62 -2.25 3.13
CA ALA A 110 1.90 -1.38 4.27
C ALA A 110 3.28 -1.68 4.87
N GLN A 111 3.85 -0.71 5.54
CA GLN A 111 5.10 -0.89 6.27
C GLN A 111 4.83 -1.49 7.65
N GLN A 112 5.74 -2.28 8.19
CA GLN A 112 5.54 -2.95 9.48
C GLN A 112 5.17 -1.99 10.62
N PRO A 113 5.77 -0.80 10.79
CA PRO A 113 5.32 0.16 11.81
C PRO A 113 3.87 0.60 11.64
N GLN A 114 3.37 0.75 10.40
CA GLN A 114 1.97 1.09 10.15
C GLN A 114 1.02 -0.03 10.55
N VAL A 115 1.42 -1.30 10.30
CA VAL A 115 0.65 -2.46 10.73
C VAL A 115 0.59 -2.52 12.25
N ALA A 116 1.72 -2.30 12.93
CA ALA A 116 1.81 -2.25 14.38
C ALA A 116 0.89 -1.17 14.99
N LEU A 117 0.97 0.06 14.49
CA LEU A 117 0.11 1.17 14.91
C LEU A 117 -1.38 0.86 14.72
N ALA A 118 -1.74 0.29 13.57
CA ALA A 118 -3.13 -0.07 13.30
C ALA A 118 -3.63 -1.18 14.26
N LYS A 119 -2.79 -2.17 14.55
CA LYS A 119 -3.10 -3.23 15.52
C LYS A 119 -3.25 -2.68 16.94
N ASP A 120 -2.39 -1.75 17.34
CA ASP A 120 -2.48 -1.08 18.63
C ASP A 120 -3.82 -0.35 18.80
N HIS A 121 -4.33 0.25 17.73
CA HIS A 121 -5.67 0.87 17.68
C HIS A 121 -6.81 -0.13 17.41
N GLY A 122 -6.58 -1.42 17.54
CA GLY A 122 -7.60 -2.47 17.46
C GLY A 122 -8.02 -2.88 16.04
N ALA A 123 -7.28 -2.50 14.99
CA ALA A 123 -7.60 -2.93 13.64
C ALA A 123 -7.50 -4.45 13.48
N LYS A 124 -8.56 -5.05 12.91
CA LYS A 124 -8.64 -6.49 12.65
C LYS A 124 -7.98 -6.84 11.30
N ILE A 125 -6.67 -6.66 11.25
CA ILE A 125 -5.84 -6.94 10.09
C ILE A 125 -4.72 -7.92 10.45
N VAL A 126 -4.14 -8.54 9.44
CA VAL A 126 -2.98 -9.43 9.58
C VAL A 126 -2.11 -9.33 8.33
N ALA A 127 -0.81 -9.26 8.51
CA ALA A 127 0.15 -9.41 7.42
C ALA A 127 0.28 -10.91 7.07
N VAL A 128 0.26 -11.20 5.78
CA VAL A 128 0.30 -12.58 5.26
C VAL A 128 1.59 -12.86 4.50
N GLY A 129 2.51 -11.92 4.52
CA GLY A 129 3.87 -12.05 4.00
C GLY A 129 4.58 -10.72 3.85
N SER A 130 5.91 -10.81 3.70
CA SER A 130 6.82 -9.69 3.44
C SER A 130 7.31 -9.71 2.00
N LEU A 131 7.24 -8.58 1.32
CA LEU A 131 7.79 -8.43 -0.03
C LEU A 131 9.19 -7.80 0.01
N VAL A 132 9.40 -6.81 0.87
CA VAL A 132 10.68 -6.15 1.09
C VAL A 132 11.01 -6.20 2.58
N SER A 133 11.96 -7.06 2.94
CA SER A 133 12.24 -7.48 4.32
C SER A 133 13.21 -6.58 5.11
N ARG A 134 13.57 -5.42 4.57
CA ARG A 134 14.48 -4.48 5.24
C ARG A 134 14.07 -3.04 4.96
N PRO A 135 14.29 -2.10 5.90
CA PRO A 135 13.99 -0.70 5.72
C PRO A 135 14.72 -0.08 4.53
N THR A 136 14.03 0.72 3.76
CA THR A 136 14.63 1.52 2.69
C THR A 136 14.85 2.96 3.10
N ALA A 137 14.19 3.43 4.14
CA ALA A 137 14.28 4.78 4.65
C ALA A 137 15.72 5.16 5.04
N ALA A 138 16.09 6.39 4.71
CA ALA A 138 17.41 6.94 4.99
C ALA A 138 17.33 8.44 5.28
N LEU A 139 18.35 8.92 5.99
CA LEU A 139 18.70 10.33 6.07
C LEU A 139 19.74 10.61 4.97
N ILE A 140 19.45 11.56 4.08
CA ILE A 140 20.25 11.82 2.89
C ILE A 140 20.55 13.31 2.76
N TRP A 141 21.83 13.65 2.52
CA TRP A 141 22.28 14.99 2.17
C TRP A 141 23.33 14.95 1.06
N LEU A 142 23.69 16.07 0.50
CA LEU A 142 24.71 16.11 -0.55
C LEU A 142 26.11 16.34 0.06
N LYS A 143 27.11 15.66 -0.47
CA LYS A 143 28.51 15.96 -0.15
C LYS A 143 28.80 17.42 -0.52
N GLY A 144 29.41 18.16 0.41
CA GLY A 144 29.65 19.60 0.20
C GLY A 144 28.60 20.52 0.83
N SER A 145 27.48 19.98 1.38
CA SER A 145 26.50 20.78 2.14
C SER A 145 26.99 21.31 3.50
N GLY A 146 28.20 20.97 3.90
CA GLY A 146 28.74 21.25 5.22
C GLY A 146 28.40 20.20 6.28
N ILE A 147 27.51 19.24 5.98
CA ILE A 147 27.12 18.14 6.88
C ILE A 147 28.06 16.96 6.67
N ARG A 148 28.81 16.59 7.70
CA ARG A 148 29.75 15.45 7.72
C ARG A 148 29.22 14.29 8.56
N SER A 149 28.44 14.62 9.59
CA SER A 149 27.85 13.70 10.56
C SER A 149 26.41 14.12 10.87
N ILE A 150 25.67 13.29 11.63
CA ILE A 150 24.33 13.65 12.11
C ILE A 150 24.39 14.82 13.11
N ALA A 151 25.46 14.95 13.86
CA ALA A 151 25.63 16.08 14.80
C ALA A 151 25.65 17.45 14.09
N ASP A 152 26.08 17.49 12.82
CA ASP A 152 26.11 18.72 12.03
C ASP A 152 24.69 19.15 11.52
N LEU A 153 23.66 18.38 11.85
CA LEU A 153 22.26 18.73 11.52
C LEU A 153 21.67 19.77 12.48
N LYS A 154 22.35 20.06 13.59
CA LYS A 154 21.95 21.15 14.48
C LYS A 154 21.87 22.47 13.71
N GLY A 155 20.74 23.17 13.81
CA GLY A 155 20.44 24.39 13.09
C GLY A 155 20.16 24.23 11.59
N LYS A 156 19.98 22.97 11.12
CA LYS A 156 19.69 22.64 9.71
C LYS A 156 18.21 22.37 9.48
N THR A 157 17.81 22.47 8.22
CA THR A 157 16.46 22.11 7.77
C THR A 157 16.44 20.70 7.18
N ILE A 158 15.57 19.84 7.68
CA ILE A 158 15.33 18.49 7.15
C ILE A 158 13.93 18.45 6.52
N ALA A 159 13.84 18.08 5.24
CA ALA A 159 12.54 17.78 4.64
C ALA A 159 12.15 16.32 4.93
N ALA A 160 10.94 16.13 5.45
CA ALA A 160 10.36 14.83 5.79
C ALA A 160 8.97 14.67 5.15
N PRO A 161 8.44 13.44 4.99
CA PRO A 161 7.12 13.24 4.38
C PRO A 161 5.96 13.64 5.30
N GLY A 162 6.17 13.81 6.62
CA GLY A 162 5.13 14.10 7.59
C GLY A 162 4.29 12.87 7.93
N ILE A 163 4.96 11.74 8.08
CA ILE A 163 4.38 10.49 8.53
C ILE A 163 4.78 10.30 10.00
N PRO A 164 3.83 10.28 10.96
CA PRO A 164 4.14 10.37 12.38
C PRO A 164 5.20 9.39 12.89
N TYR A 165 5.12 8.10 12.53
CA TYR A 165 6.13 7.14 12.99
C TYR A 165 7.53 7.40 12.39
N GLN A 166 7.62 8.05 11.22
CA GLN A 166 8.91 8.44 10.64
C GLN A 166 9.51 9.64 11.37
N ASP A 167 8.66 10.56 11.83
CA ASP A 167 9.14 11.69 12.65
C ASP A 167 9.76 11.18 13.97
N GLU A 168 9.13 10.20 14.64
CA GLU A 168 9.67 9.53 15.83
C GLU A 168 11.01 8.78 15.55
N ILE A 169 11.12 8.18 14.35
CA ILE A 169 12.38 7.58 13.91
C ILE A 169 13.46 8.64 13.76
N LEU A 170 13.14 9.78 13.16
CA LEU A 170 14.08 10.90 12.99
C LEU A 170 14.53 11.45 14.34
N GLU A 171 13.61 11.69 15.25
CA GLU A 171 13.92 12.14 16.62
C GLU A 171 14.86 11.17 17.32
N THR A 172 14.57 9.85 17.26
CA THR A 172 15.46 8.83 17.81
C THR A 172 16.88 8.90 17.24
N ILE A 173 17.00 9.15 15.93
CA ILE A 173 18.29 9.26 15.25
C ILE A 173 19.05 10.51 15.72
N LEU A 174 18.36 11.64 15.85
CA LEU A 174 18.95 12.89 16.32
C LEU A 174 19.39 12.78 17.78
N GLU A 175 18.55 12.29 18.69
CA GLU A 175 18.87 12.07 20.11
C GLU A 175 20.09 11.18 20.28
N ARG A 176 20.17 10.06 19.56
CA ARG A 176 21.33 9.17 19.62
C ARG A 176 22.64 9.81 19.16
N ALA A 177 22.53 10.81 18.30
CA ALA A 177 23.68 11.60 17.84
C ALA A 177 24.00 12.80 18.75
N GLY A 178 23.27 12.97 19.85
CA GLY A 178 23.42 14.10 20.77
C GLY A 178 22.88 15.42 20.21
N VAL A 179 21.96 15.37 19.26
CA VAL A 179 21.27 16.54 18.69
C VAL A 179 19.87 16.61 19.30
N ASN A 180 19.55 17.75 19.95
CA ASN A 180 18.18 17.98 20.39
C ASN A 180 17.29 18.13 19.14
N PRO A 181 16.18 17.36 19.00
CA PRO A 181 15.24 17.50 17.89
C PRO A 181 14.74 18.94 17.68
N GLU A 182 14.55 19.72 18.75
CA GLU A 182 14.14 21.13 18.69
C GLU A 182 15.19 22.05 18.02
N ASP A 183 16.44 21.62 17.97
CA ASP A 183 17.52 22.35 17.28
C ASP A 183 17.52 22.12 15.76
N VAL A 184 16.58 21.33 15.22
CA VAL A 184 16.47 20.99 13.80
C VAL A 184 15.12 21.43 13.26
N GLU A 185 15.11 22.16 12.16
CA GLU A 185 13.85 22.51 11.49
C GLU A 185 13.36 21.34 10.62
N VAL A 186 12.24 20.69 10.98
CA VAL A 186 11.63 19.64 10.16
C VAL A 186 10.51 20.23 9.31
N LYS A 187 10.63 20.16 7.98
CA LYS A 187 9.61 20.58 7.02
C LYS A 187 8.89 19.40 6.41
N HIS A 188 7.60 19.28 6.67
CA HIS A 188 6.75 18.25 6.07
C HIS A 188 6.39 18.63 4.63
N VAL A 189 6.94 17.91 3.66
CA VAL A 189 6.81 18.21 2.22
C VAL A 189 6.08 17.09 1.44
N GLY A 190 5.54 16.09 2.14
CA GLY A 190 4.99 14.90 1.52
C GLY A 190 6.06 14.19 0.69
N TYR A 191 5.73 13.80 -0.53
CA TYR A 191 6.68 13.11 -1.42
C TYR A 191 7.61 14.06 -2.20
N LYS A 192 7.63 15.37 -1.88
CA LYS A 192 8.49 16.35 -2.57
C LYS A 192 9.88 16.45 -1.94
N LEU A 193 10.41 15.35 -1.41
CA LEU A 193 11.73 15.29 -0.75
C LEU A 193 12.86 15.69 -1.71
N MET A 194 12.94 15.05 -2.87
CA MET A 194 13.96 15.37 -3.88
C MET A 194 13.93 16.83 -4.34
N PRO A 195 12.77 17.42 -4.70
CA PRO A 195 12.68 18.83 -4.99
C PRO A 195 13.13 19.73 -3.84
N ALA A 196 12.81 19.38 -2.60
CA ALA A 196 13.23 20.16 -1.43
C ALA A 196 14.76 20.20 -1.29
N LEU A 197 15.43 19.05 -1.45
CA LEU A 197 16.88 18.94 -1.39
C LEU A 197 17.55 19.67 -2.56
N LEU A 198 17.09 19.42 -3.78
CA LEU A 198 17.76 19.91 -5.01
C LEU A 198 17.60 21.43 -5.20
N HIS A 199 16.52 22.02 -4.69
CA HIS A 199 16.30 23.46 -4.77
C HIS A 199 16.79 24.21 -3.52
N GLY A 200 17.55 23.55 -2.63
CA GLY A 200 18.08 24.17 -1.41
C GLY A 200 17.03 24.60 -0.39
N LYS A 201 15.81 24.03 -0.44
CA LYS A 201 14.74 24.28 0.53
C LYS A 201 14.92 23.49 1.82
N ALA A 202 15.79 22.48 1.78
CA ALA A 202 16.25 21.71 2.92
C ALA A 202 17.72 21.29 2.72
N ASP A 203 18.46 21.21 3.81
CA ASP A 203 19.86 20.78 3.85
C ASP A 203 19.98 19.25 3.73
N ALA A 204 18.97 18.54 4.23
CA ALA A 204 18.88 17.09 4.19
C ALA A 204 17.42 16.63 3.97
N ILE A 205 17.23 15.38 3.58
CA ILE A 205 15.93 14.73 3.52
C ILE A 205 15.92 13.49 4.41
N PHE A 206 14.79 13.25 5.05
CA PHE A 206 14.54 12.04 5.83
C PHE A 206 13.30 11.30 5.28
N GLY A 207 13.29 9.96 5.39
CA GLY A 207 12.19 9.13 4.85
C GLY A 207 12.27 8.90 3.34
N GLY A 208 13.25 9.51 2.65
CA GLY A 208 13.62 9.09 1.29
C GLY A 208 14.30 7.74 1.30
N SER A 209 14.06 6.93 0.25
CA SER A 209 14.59 5.58 0.14
C SER A 209 15.99 5.57 -0.46
N TRP A 210 16.94 4.87 0.18
CA TRP A 210 18.31 4.79 -0.30
C TRP A 210 18.43 4.13 -1.69
N ASN A 211 17.52 3.22 -2.01
CA ASN A 211 17.43 2.50 -3.29
C ASN A 211 16.64 3.26 -4.37
N VAL A 212 15.94 4.34 -4.02
CA VAL A 212 15.21 5.22 -4.93
C VAL A 212 15.90 6.57 -5.02
N GLU A 213 15.71 7.47 -4.04
CA GLU A 213 16.32 8.80 -4.02
C GLU A 213 17.85 8.74 -4.07
N GLY A 214 18.44 7.82 -3.28
CA GLY A 214 19.88 7.63 -3.25
C GLY A 214 20.47 7.19 -4.60
N VAL A 215 19.77 6.32 -5.32
CA VAL A 215 20.15 5.87 -6.66
C VAL A 215 19.97 6.99 -7.68
N THR A 216 18.84 7.69 -7.64
CA THR A 216 18.55 8.82 -8.52
C THR A 216 19.60 9.93 -8.40
N LEU A 217 19.94 10.33 -7.18
CA LEU A 217 20.97 11.34 -6.94
C LEU A 217 22.32 10.96 -7.57
N ARG A 218 22.75 9.70 -7.37
CA ARG A 218 24.00 9.20 -7.97
C ARG A 218 23.93 9.17 -9.50
N LYS A 219 22.81 8.73 -10.07
CA LYS A 219 22.60 8.69 -11.52
C LYS A 219 22.64 10.08 -12.16
N ARG A 220 22.24 11.09 -11.43
CA ARG A 220 22.32 12.51 -11.86
C ARG A 220 23.67 13.15 -11.60
N GLY A 221 24.70 12.37 -11.25
CA GLY A 221 26.06 12.87 -11.02
C GLY A 221 26.23 13.59 -9.68
N LEU A 222 25.24 13.54 -8.80
CA LEU A 222 25.32 14.10 -7.46
C LEU A 222 25.98 13.09 -6.50
N ASN A 223 26.60 13.60 -5.45
CA ASN A 223 27.29 12.80 -4.45
C ASN A 223 26.48 12.74 -3.14
N PRO A 224 25.44 11.90 -3.01
CA PRO A 224 24.69 11.80 -1.78
C PRO A 224 25.48 11.07 -0.69
N VAL A 225 25.44 11.62 0.52
CA VAL A 225 25.74 10.90 1.75
C VAL A 225 24.42 10.27 2.22
N ILE A 226 24.42 8.94 2.40
CA ILE A 226 23.22 8.17 2.72
C ILE A 226 23.44 7.43 4.03
N LYS A 227 22.62 7.70 5.02
CA LYS A 227 22.60 7.03 6.32
C LYS A 227 21.31 6.25 6.47
N ARG A 228 21.38 4.92 6.33
CA ARG A 228 20.20 4.02 6.44
C ARG A 228 19.76 3.94 7.89
N VAL A 229 18.43 3.98 8.14
CA VAL A 229 17.86 4.03 9.49
C VAL A 229 18.32 2.90 10.40
N GLN A 230 18.41 1.66 9.89
CA GLN A 230 18.86 0.50 10.67
C GLN A 230 20.35 0.55 11.08
N LYS A 231 21.12 1.50 10.58
CA LYS A 231 22.51 1.77 11.00
C LYS A 231 22.59 2.92 12.00
N LEU A 232 21.46 3.49 12.35
CA LEU A 232 21.34 4.68 13.22
C LEU A 232 20.62 4.37 14.54
N GLY A 233 20.49 3.08 14.88
CA GLY A 233 19.90 2.63 16.14
C GLY A 233 18.38 2.44 16.10
N VAL A 234 17.81 2.39 14.92
CA VAL A 234 16.42 1.97 14.69
C VAL A 234 16.45 0.46 14.40
N PRO A 235 15.60 -0.36 15.03
CA PRO A 235 15.48 -1.76 14.68
C PRO A 235 15.16 -1.97 13.21
N SER A 236 15.57 -3.09 12.65
CA SER A 236 15.16 -3.47 11.31
C SER A 236 13.66 -3.77 11.28
N TYR A 237 13.01 -3.55 10.13
CA TYR A 237 11.60 -3.85 9.94
C TYR A 237 11.32 -4.19 8.46
N ASP A 238 10.19 -4.84 8.23
CA ASP A 238 9.71 -5.10 6.88
C ASP A 238 9.19 -3.81 6.25
N GLU A 239 9.84 -3.38 5.19
CA GLU A 239 9.47 -2.17 4.43
C GLU A 239 8.14 -2.35 3.70
N THR A 240 7.88 -3.55 3.20
CA THR A 240 6.70 -3.82 2.39
C THR A 240 6.06 -5.14 2.80
N MET A 241 4.99 -5.07 3.56
CA MET A 241 4.18 -6.22 3.96
C MET A 241 2.91 -6.28 3.11
N ILE A 242 2.45 -7.50 2.86
CA ILE A 242 1.14 -7.80 2.27
C ILE A 242 0.16 -8.01 3.40
N VAL A 243 -0.84 -7.14 3.47
CA VAL A 243 -1.78 -7.09 4.59
C VAL A 243 -3.21 -7.30 4.10
N THR A 244 -3.98 -8.06 4.85
CA THR A 244 -5.42 -8.23 4.61
C THR A 244 -6.21 -8.19 5.93
N ARG A 245 -7.54 -8.19 5.86
CA ARG A 245 -8.34 -8.32 7.07
C ARG A 245 -8.23 -9.73 7.65
N SER A 246 -8.16 -9.83 8.98
CA SER A 246 -8.06 -11.12 9.69
C SER A 246 -9.27 -12.03 9.40
N ASP A 247 -10.48 -11.44 9.30
CA ASP A 247 -11.71 -12.18 8.99
C ASP A 247 -11.72 -12.73 7.55
N ARG A 248 -11.16 -11.97 6.59
CA ARG A 248 -10.99 -12.45 5.22
C ARG A 248 -9.99 -13.59 5.16
N ALA A 249 -8.82 -13.43 5.79
CA ALA A 249 -7.79 -14.47 5.81
C ALA A 249 -8.33 -15.79 6.37
N ALA A 250 -9.18 -15.72 7.39
CA ALA A 250 -9.81 -16.89 7.99
C ALA A 250 -10.91 -17.51 7.09
N ARG A 251 -11.73 -16.69 6.45
CA ARG A 251 -12.86 -17.18 5.62
C ARG A 251 -12.43 -17.61 4.22
N GLU A 252 -11.41 -17.00 3.65
CA GLU A 252 -10.95 -17.25 2.27
C GLU A 252 -9.46 -17.65 2.22
N PRO A 253 -8.98 -18.64 3.00
CA PRO A 253 -7.56 -18.96 3.11
C PRO A 253 -6.95 -19.38 1.77
N GLN A 254 -7.73 -20.01 0.89
CA GLN A 254 -7.26 -20.41 -0.44
C GLN A 254 -7.04 -19.21 -1.37
N VAL A 255 -7.84 -18.13 -1.22
CA VAL A 255 -7.65 -16.91 -1.99
C VAL A 255 -6.33 -16.26 -1.60
N VAL A 256 -6.04 -16.20 -0.28
CA VAL A 256 -4.78 -15.63 0.21
C VAL A 256 -3.59 -16.47 -0.26
N ARG A 257 -3.65 -17.82 -0.15
CA ARG A 257 -2.56 -18.70 -0.66
C ARG A 257 -2.32 -18.50 -2.16
N LYS A 258 -3.38 -18.48 -2.96
CA LYS A 258 -3.29 -18.24 -4.41
C LYS A 258 -2.65 -16.89 -4.73
N PHE A 259 -3.02 -15.86 -3.97
CA PHE A 259 -2.43 -14.53 -4.13
C PHE A 259 -0.92 -14.58 -3.82
N MET A 260 -0.52 -15.14 -2.68
CA MET A 260 0.90 -15.25 -2.30
C MET A 260 1.71 -16.09 -3.28
N THR A 261 1.17 -17.21 -3.76
CA THR A 261 1.83 -18.04 -4.80
C THR A 261 2.07 -17.26 -6.09
N ALA A 262 1.09 -16.49 -6.56
CA ALA A 262 1.24 -15.66 -7.75
C ALA A 262 2.25 -14.52 -7.52
N LEU A 263 2.26 -13.92 -6.32
CA LEU A 263 3.21 -12.88 -5.93
C LEU A 263 4.65 -13.40 -5.91
N GLN A 264 4.90 -14.60 -5.35
CA GLN A 264 6.23 -15.23 -5.35
C GLN A 264 6.75 -15.45 -6.79
N ARG A 265 5.86 -15.85 -7.72
CA ARG A 265 6.22 -15.88 -9.17
C ARG A 265 6.58 -14.51 -9.71
N GLY A 266 5.89 -13.46 -9.25
CA GLY A 266 6.22 -12.06 -9.55
C GLY A 266 7.62 -11.67 -9.06
N VAL A 267 7.97 -12.03 -7.83
CA VAL A 267 9.31 -11.82 -7.26
C VAL A 267 10.37 -12.51 -8.13
N ALA A 268 10.17 -13.79 -8.45
CA ALA A 268 11.07 -14.54 -9.32
C ALA A 268 11.23 -13.87 -10.69
N ALA A 269 10.15 -13.35 -11.27
CA ALA A 269 10.18 -12.65 -12.55
C ALA A 269 10.98 -11.34 -12.48
N VAL A 270 10.88 -10.57 -11.40
CA VAL A 270 11.70 -9.36 -11.19
C VAL A 270 13.17 -9.71 -11.09
N ARG A 271 13.52 -10.74 -10.31
CA ARG A 271 14.91 -11.19 -10.12
C ARG A 271 15.52 -11.69 -11.44
N ASN A 272 14.77 -12.43 -12.24
CA ASN A 272 15.21 -12.98 -13.51
C ASN A 272 15.34 -11.91 -14.62
N ASN A 273 14.51 -10.86 -14.57
CA ASN A 273 14.54 -9.80 -15.57
C ASN A 273 14.26 -8.41 -14.98
N PRO A 274 15.23 -7.81 -14.28
CA PRO A 274 15.08 -6.49 -13.67
C PRO A 274 14.77 -5.38 -14.68
N ARG A 275 15.28 -5.52 -15.92
CA ARG A 275 15.02 -4.57 -17.00
C ARG A 275 13.55 -4.59 -17.45
N LEU A 276 12.95 -5.78 -17.54
CA LEU A 276 11.53 -5.89 -17.84
C LEU A 276 10.69 -5.36 -16.69
N ALA A 277 11.07 -5.63 -15.44
CA ALA A 277 10.39 -5.10 -14.27
C ALA A 277 10.39 -3.56 -14.25
N ALA A 278 11.52 -2.94 -14.57
CA ALA A 278 11.61 -1.48 -14.74
C ALA A 278 10.66 -0.97 -15.83
N LYS A 279 10.62 -1.63 -16.98
CA LYS A 279 9.71 -1.27 -18.07
C LYS A 279 8.23 -1.39 -17.66
N VAL A 280 7.89 -2.43 -16.91
CA VAL A 280 6.52 -2.64 -16.40
C VAL A 280 6.13 -1.52 -15.44
N LEU A 281 7.01 -1.14 -14.52
CA LEU A 281 6.77 0.00 -13.62
C LEU A 281 6.57 1.31 -14.38
N GLU A 282 7.42 1.61 -15.35
CA GLU A 282 7.32 2.82 -16.20
C GLU A 282 6.03 2.88 -17.01
N SER A 283 5.48 1.72 -17.39
CA SER A 283 4.22 1.62 -18.16
C SER A 283 2.97 1.64 -17.27
N SER A 284 3.16 1.60 -15.95
CA SER A 284 2.04 1.65 -15.01
C SER A 284 1.39 3.04 -15.04
N PRO A 285 0.06 3.14 -14.94
CA PRO A 285 -0.66 4.41 -15.02
C PRO A 285 -0.36 5.38 -13.85
N HIS A 286 0.50 4.97 -12.95
CA HIS A 286 0.91 5.79 -11.81
C HIS A 286 2.17 6.58 -12.17
N GLU A 287 2.09 7.91 -12.14
CA GLU A 287 3.12 8.84 -12.59
C GLU A 287 4.52 8.57 -12.02
N PHE A 288 5.38 7.89 -12.77
CA PHE A 288 6.83 7.89 -12.54
C PHE A 288 7.52 8.92 -13.43
N ARG A 289 8.04 9.97 -12.83
CA ARG A 289 8.93 10.91 -13.52
C ARG A 289 10.39 10.48 -13.40
N THR A 290 10.70 9.23 -13.71
CA THR A 290 12.06 8.70 -13.74
C THR A 290 12.43 8.27 -15.14
N SER A 291 13.68 8.47 -15.51
CA SER A 291 14.21 7.93 -16.78
C SER A 291 14.31 6.39 -16.67
N ARG A 292 14.21 5.70 -17.82
CA ARG A 292 14.37 4.23 -17.87
C ARG A 292 15.65 3.74 -17.18
N GLY A 293 16.75 4.44 -17.35
CA GLY A 293 18.03 4.07 -16.73
C GLY A 293 18.04 4.26 -15.21
N GLU A 294 17.30 5.24 -14.70
CA GLU A 294 17.10 5.43 -13.24
C GLU A 294 16.24 4.32 -12.67
N MET A 295 15.11 4.00 -13.32
CA MET A 295 14.19 2.96 -12.85
C MET A 295 14.87 1.58 -12.82
N GLU A 296 15.60 1.20 -13.87
CA GLU A 296 16.33 -0.07 -13.87
C GLU A 296 17.37 -0.14 -12.75
N ALA A 297 18.10 0.95 -12.50
CA ALA A 297 19.09 1.00 -11.42
C ALA A 297 18.42 0.90 -10.03
N GLN A 298 17.27 1.53 -9.85
CA GLN A 298 16.48 1.44 -8.61
C GLN A 298 15.95 0.00 -8.40
N VAL A 299 15.40 -0.63 -9.43
CA VAL A 299 14.96 -2.04 -9.35
C VAL A 299 16.13 -2.94 -8.98
N ARG A 300 17.31 -2.79 -9.62
CA ARG A 300 18.51 -3.57 -9.28
C ARG A 300 18.97 -3.35 -7.84
N ALA A 301 18.89 -2.11 -7.34
CA ALA A 301 19.23 -1.80 -5.95
C ALA A 301 18.24 -2.43 -4.94
N THR A 302 17.00 -2.69 -5.38
CA THR A 302 15.95 -3.30 -4.55
C THR A 302 16.04 -4.84 -4.52
N LEU A 303 16.62 -5.49 -5.54
CA LEU A 303 16.69 -6.96 -5.64
C LEU A 303 17.18 -7.67 -4.38
N PRO A 304 18.23 -7.19 -3.68
CA PRO A 304 18.72 -7.86 -2.45
C PRO A 304 17.72 -7.80 -1.28
N LEU A 305 16.73 -6.92 -1.37
CA LEU A 305 15.72 -6.70 -0.32
C LEU A 305 14.44 -7.50 -0.58
N LEU A 306 14.21 -7.95 -1.82
CA LEU A 306 13.02 -8.72 -2.19
C LEU A 306 13.10 -10.10 -1.55
N SER A 307 12.14 -10.40 -0.67
CA SER A 307 11.98 -11.74 -0.10
C SER A 307 11.57 -12.72 -1.19
N GLN A 308 12.22 -13.89 -1.24
CA GLN A 308 11.88 -14.96 -2.18
C GLN A 308 10.72 -15.80 -1.66
N THR A 309 10.66 -16.00 -0.38
CA THR A 309 9.72 -16.86 0.34
C THR A 309 8.53 -16.07 0.88
N ALA A 310 8.67 -14.75 0.94
CA ALA A 310 7.74 -13.81 1.59
C ALA A 310 7.62 -13.99 3.10
N ASP A 311 8.59 -14.68 3.73
CA ASP A 311 8.62 -14.88 5.17
C ASP A 311 8.80 -13.56 5.92
N ILE A 312 8.28 -13.53 7.14
CA ILE A 312 8.46 -12.43 8.10
C ILE A 312 9.28 -12.99 9.26
N GLU A 313 10.38 -12.32 9.57
CA GLU A 313 11.26 -12.74 10.65
C GLU A 313 10.66 -12.39 12.03
N PRO A 314 10.26 -13.40 12.86
CA PRO A 314 9.59 -13.13 14.14
C PRO A 314 10.42 -12.32 15.11
N ASP A 315 11.72 -12.59 15.20
CA ASP A 315 12.61 -11.89 16.13
C ASP A 315 12.81 -10.43 15.72
N GLN A 316 12.94 -10.15 14.42
CA GLN A 316 12.98 -8.78 13.89
C GLN A 316 11.69 -8.02 14.22
N ALA A 317 10.55 -8.68 14.04
CA ALA A 317 9.25 -8.07 14.36
C ALA A 317 9.12 -7.79 15.87
N ALA A 318 9.55 -8.71 16.73
CA ALA A 318 9.50 -8.54 18.17
C ALA A 318 10.43 -7.40 18.66
N GLU A 319 11.63 -7.29 18.08
CA GLU A 319 12.56 -6.19 18.38
C GLU A 319 11.95 -4.82 18.02
N LEU A 320 11.37 -4.69 16.82
CA LEU A 320 10.68 -3.47 16.42
C LEU A 320 9.53 -3.11 17.35
N LEU A 321 8.66 -4.06 17.70
CA LEU A 321 7.52 -3.83 18.57
C LEU A 321 7.93 -3.41 19.97
N THR A 322 8.97 -4.04 20.53
CA THR A 322 9.54 -3.66 21.81
C THR A 322 10.06 -2.22 21.77
N TRP A 323 10.77 -1.87 20.71
CA TRP A 323 11.29 -0.52 20.51
C TRP A 323 10.16 0.51 20.34
N MET A 324 9.15 0.22 19.52
CA MET A 324 8.00 1.11 19.32
C MET A 324 7.23 1.35 20.63
N HIS A 325 7.05 0.31 21.44
CA HIS A 325 6.43 0.44 22.75
C HIS A 325 7.28 1.27 23.72
N ALA A 326 8.58 1.04 23.76
CA ALA A 326 9.51 1.81 24.60
C ALA A 326 9.57 3.31 24.21
N LYS A 327 9.33 3.63 22.94
CA LYS A 327 9.24 5.00 22.42
C LYS A 327 7.82 5.62 22.56
N GLY A 328 6.86 4.88 23.11
CA GLY A 328 5.48 5.34 23.26
C GLY A 328 4.70 5.44 21.93
N MET A 329 5.23 4.92 20.84
CA MET A 329 4.54 4.90 19.53
C MET A 329 3.32 3.99 19.56
N ILE A 330 3.37 2.90 20.29
CA ILE A 330 2.27 1.98 20.58
C ILE A 330 2.07 1.87 22.08
N GLN A 331 0.80 1.74 22.51
CA GLN A 331 0.46 1.69 23.92
C GLN A 331 0.49 0.26 24.47
N ARG A 332 0.22 -0.74 23.63
CA ARG A 332 0.20 -2.15 24.00
C ARG A 332 1.53 -2.83 23.66
N GLN A 333 1.97 -3.71 24.53
CA GLN A 333 3.05 -4.63 24.21
C GLN A 333 2.49 -5.72 23.27
N LEU A 334 2.58 -5.48 21.96
CA LEU A 334 2.06 -6.40 20.95
C LEU A 334 3.05 -7.58 20.76
N PRO A 335 2.59 -8.84 20.84
CA PRO A 335 3.40 -9.95 20.40
C PRO A 335 3.49 -9.99 18.88
N ALA A 336 4.62 -10.42 18.32
CA ALA A 336 4.83 -10.51 16.88
C ALA A 336 3.74 -11.34 16.16
N SER A 337 3.24 -12.40 16.81
CA SER A 337 2.15 -13.27 16.31
C SER A 337 0.81 -12.55 16.10
N GLU A 338 0.60 -11.38 16.69
CA GLU A 338 -0.58 -10.56 16.40
C GLU A 338 -0.44 -9.81 15.07
N LEU A 339 0.79 -9.51 14.60
CA LEU A 339 1.01 -8.74 13.39
C LEU A 339 0.86 -9.56 12.13
N PHE A 340 1.36 -10.79 12.14
CA PHE A 340 1.49 -11.58 10.92
C PHE A 340 1.24 -13.07 11.12
N THR A 341 1.09 -13.77 10.00
CA THR A 341 1.03 -15.24 9.95
C THR A 341 1.65 -15.72 8.62
N ASP A 342 2.38 -16.79 8.67
CA ASP A 342 3.03 -17.47 7.53
C ASP A 342 2.20 -18.65 6.97
N GLN A 343 1.07 -18.98 7.61
CA GLN A 343 0.22 -20.16 7.24
C GLN A 343 -0.30 -20.14 5.79
N TYR A 344 -0.18 -19.02 5.09
CA TYR A 344 -0.61 -18.86 3.70
C TYR A 344 0.55 -18.92 2.69
N LEU A 345 1.77 -19.00 3.18
CA LEU A 345 2.95 -19.15 2.33
C LEU A 345 3.06 -20.60 1.87
N SER A 346 3.54 -20.82 0.65
CA SER A 346 3.92 -22.15 0.21
C SER A 346 5.15 -22.58 1.00
N ALA A 347 5.14 -23.76 1.58
CA ALA A 347 6.38 -24.34 2.11
C ALA A 347 7.43 -24.26 0.99
N GLY A 348 8.55 -23.60 1.28
CA GLY A 348 9.60 -23.38 0.30
C GLY A 348 9.97 -24.71 -0.35
N GLY A 349 9.75 -24.80 -1.66
CA GLY A 349 10.17 -25.94 -2.46
C GLY A 349 11.63 -25.82 -2.82
#